data_e508e5631a1b92dd951f9885a71a628e
#
_entry.id   e508e5631a1b92dd951f9885a71a628e
#
_cell.length_a   1.000
_cell.length_b   1.000
_cell.length_c   1.000
_cell.angle_alpha   90.00
_cell.angle_beta   90.00
_cell.angle_gamma   90.00
#
_symmetry.space_group_name_H-M   'P 1'
#
loop_
_entity.id
_entity.type
_entity.pdbx_description
1 polymer ?
#
loop_
_entity_poly.entity_id
_entity_poly.type
_entity_poly.pdbx_seq_one_letter_code
_entity_poly.pdbx_strand_id
1 'polypeptide(L)'
;VYDYFQTLEMCWYILTQIYFHLLEILNQFFEELIHLRLHRIMTISSVSRPYLDGKKLNKIEQNKAAKDGLLVGSEIEKFADLGWEQVDETDLQLRLKWYGMFWRPKTPGKFMLRLRVPNGVLTADQLRVVGSIVERYGENGSCDITTRQNLQLRGVLLGDLPEILKRLKEAGLSTIQS
;
A
#
# COMPACT_ATOMS: atom_id res chain seq x y z
N VAL A 1 17.65 -47.76 -31.79
CA VAL A 1 17.77 -47.14 -30.43
C VAL A 1 18.31 -45.70 -30.57
N TYR A 2 19.23 -45.39 -31.48
CA TYR A 2 19.78 -44.01 -31.68
C TYR A 2 18.73 -43.03 -32.21
N ASP A 3 17.82 -43.42 -33.10
CA ASP A 3 16.76 -42.57 -33.65
C ASP A 3 15.74 -42.11 -32.62
N TYR A 4 15.51 -42.92 -31.59
CA TYR A 4 14.51 -42.60 -30.54
C TYR A 4 14.98 -41.50 -29.58
N PHE A 5 16.30 -41.42 -29.33
CA PHE A 5 16.90 -40.36 -28.48
C PHE A 5 16.88 -39.02 -29.20
N GLN A 6 17.21 -38.95 -30.48
CA GLN A 6 17.18 -37.71 -31.27
C GLN A 6 15.74 -37.16 -31.41
N THR A 7 14.75 -38.02 -31.56
CA THR A 7 13.34 -37.55 -31.60
C THR A 7 12.86 -37.03 -30.24
N LEU A 8 13.29 -37.57 -29.12
CA LEU A 8 12.97 -37.09 -27.80
C LEU A 8 13.65 -35.72 -27.50
N GLU A 9 14.89 -35.54 -27.89
CA GLU A 9 15.60 -34.25 -27.73
C GLU A 9 14.96 -33.15 -28.61
N MET A 10 14.58 -33.47 -29.84
CA MET A 10 13.86 -32.52 -30.72
C MET A 10 12.49 -32.16 -30.14
N CYS A 11 11.73 -33.12 -29.62
CA CYS A 11 10.45 -32.84 -28.96
C CYS A 11 10.61 -31.94 -27.72
N TRP A 12 11.64 -32.19 -26.92
CA TRP A 12 11.97 -31.37 -25.73
C TRP A 12 12.35 -29.94 -26.14
N TYR A 13 13.17 -29.80 -27.18
CA TYR A 13 13.56 -28.48 -27.68
C TYR A 13 12.36 -27.70 -28.24
N ILE A 14 11.47 -28.34 -28.98
CA ILE A 14 10.25 -27.70 -29.51
C ILE A 14 9.32 -27.29 -28.36
N LEU A 15 9.12 -28.12 -27.36
CA LEU A 15 8.30 -27.81 -26.19
C LEU A 15 8.86 -26.64 -25.37
N THR A 16 10.19 -26.57 -25.20
CA THR A 16 10.82 -25.43 -24.52
C THR A 16 10.68 -24.15 -25.31
N GLN A 17 10.80 -24.16 -26.63
CA GLN A 17 10.59 -22.98 -27.48
C GLN A 17 9.13 -22.48 -27.42
N ILE A 18 8.16 -23.40 -27.47
CA ILE A 18 6.73 -23.06 -27.34
C ILE A 18 6.47 -22.46 -25.95
N TYR A 19 7.05 -23.02 -24.89
CA TYR A 19 6.90 -22.52 -23.53
C TYR A 19 7.46 -21.11 -23.36
N PHE A 20 8.66 -20.83 -23.91
CA PHE A 20 9.24 -19.49 -23.88
C PHE A 20 8.40 -18.48 -24.66
N HIS A 21 7.90 -18.88 -25.83
CA HIS A 21 7.07 -17.98 -26.65
C HIS A 21 5.72 -17.68 -25.99
N LEU A 22 5.12 -18.66 -25.32
CA LEU A 22 3.91 -18.45 -24.49
C LEU A 22 4.16 -17.52 -23.31
N LEU A 23 5.32 -17.63 -22.66
CA LEU A 23 5.72 -16.73 -21.56
C LEU A 23 5.91 -15.28 -22.05
N GLU A 24 6.51 -15.07 -23.21
CA GLU A 24 6.63 -13.75 -23.84
C GLU A 24 5.28 -13.12 -24.16
N ILE A 25 4.36 -13.90 -24.76
CA ILE A 25 3.00 -13.44 -25.07
C ILE A 25 2.24 -13.08 -23.77
N LEU A 26 2.36 -13.90 -22.73
CA LEU A 26 1.75 -13.62 -21.43
C LEU A 26 2.32 -12.35 -20.78
N ASN A 27 3.63 -12.17 -20.82
CA ASN A 27 4.26 -10.95 -20.31
C ASN A 27 3.81 -9.70 -21.08
N GLN A 28 3.77 -9.78 -22.39
CA GLN A 28 3.30 -8.66 -23.22
C GLN A 28 1.83 -8.33 -22.93
N PHE A 29 0.99 -9.33 -22.76
CA PHE A 29 -0.41 -9.15 -22.37
C PHE A 29 -0.56 -8.52 -20.98
N PHE A 30 0.29 -8.91 -20.01
CA PHE A 30 0.31 -8.31 -18.68
C PHE A 30 0.75 -6.86 -18.71
N GLU A 31 1.77 -6.52 -19.50
CA GLU A 31 2.24 -5.13 -19.67
C GLU A 31 1.15 -4.26 -20.29
N GLU A 32 0.44 -4.75 -21.31
CA GLU A 32 -0.71 -4.03 -21.92
C GLU A 32 -1.86 -3.83 -20.92
N LEU A 33 -2.18 -4.84 -20.11
CA LEU A 33 -3.19 -4.73 -19.05
C LEU A 33 -2.81 -3.71 -17.98
N ILE A 34 -1.54 -3.69 -17.57
CA ILE A 34 -1.02 -2.71 -16.62
C ILE A 34 -1.08 -1.32 -17.24
N HIS A 35 -0.68 -1.16 -18.50
CA HIS A 35 -0.71 0.11 -19.20
C HIS A 35 -2.14 0.65 -19.37
N LEU A 36 -3.10 -0.21 -19.75
CA LEU A 36 -4.52 0.12 -19.83
C LEU A 36 -5.11 0.51 -18.47
N ARG A 37 -4.69 -0.17 -17.41
CA ARG A 37 -5.15 0.12 -16.05
C ARG A 37 -4.57 1.43 -15.53
N LEU A 38 -3.30 1.70 -15.80
CA LEU A 38 -2.65 2.98 -15.48
C LEU A 38 -3.25 4.13 -16.31
N HIS A 39 -3.51 3.91 -17.59
CA HIS A 39 -4.15 4.92 -18.45
C HIS A 39 -5.58 5.23 -17.97
N ARG A 40 -6.33 4.22 -17.53
CA ARG A 40 -7.68 4.40 -16.95
C ARG A 40 -7.65 5.15 -15.62
N ILE A 41 -6.62 4.91 -14.79
CA ILE A 41 -6.41 5.63 -13.52
C ILE A 41 -6.03 7.08 -13.81
N MET A 42 -5.15 7.35 -14.79
CA MET A 42 -4.78 8.70 -15.20
C MET A 42 -5.96 9.46 -15.80
N THR A 43 -6.81 8.79 -16.61
CA THR A 43 -8.00 9.42 -17.20
C THR A 43 -9.05 9.76 -16.14
N ILE A 44 -9.17 8.96 -15.06
CA ILE A 44 -10.07 9.26 -13.94
C ILE A 44 -9.54 10.45 -13.13
N SER A 45 -8.22 10.62 -13.03
CA SER A 45 -7.59 11.77 -12.37
C SER A 45 -7.84 13.09 -13.12
N SER A 46 -8.05 13.06 -14.43
CA SER A 46 -8.32 14.24 -15.25
C SER A 46 -9.81 14.57 -15.42
N VAL A 47 -10.73 13.78 -14.84
CA VAL A 47 -12.15 14.13 -14.83
C VAL A 47 -12.34 15.37 -13.98
N SER A 48 -12.47 16.52 -14.64
CA SER A 48 -12.93 17.74 -14.02
C SER A 48 -14.24 17.43 -13.27
N ARG A 49 -14.31 17.78 -11.99
CA ARG A 49 -15.54 17.63 -11.21
C ARG A 49 -16.43 18.83 -11.48
N PRO A 50 -17.33 18.77 -12.46
CA PRO A 50 -18.07 19.94 -12.96
C PRO A 50 -18.90 20.64 -11.89
N TYR A 51 -19.23 19.93 -10.76
CA TYR A 51 -19.98 20.54 -9.67
C TYR A 51 -19.13 21.49 -8.79
N LEU A 52 -17.79 21.50 -8.96
CA LEU A 52 -16.87 22.36 -8.23
C LEU A 52 -16.51 23.63 -9.02
N ASP A 53 -16.87 23.69 -10.31
CA ASP A 53 -16.61 24.85 -11.14
C ASP A 53 -17.35 26.09 -10.56
N GLY A 54 -16.55 27.09 -10.21
CA GLY A 54 -17.05 28.38 -9.64
C GLY A 54 -17.27 28.39 -8.13
N LYS A 55 -17.11 27.26 -7.38
CA LYS A 55 -17.16 27.27 -5.93
C LYS A 55 -15.79 27.50 -5.31
N LYS A 56 -15.70 28.40 -4.35
CA LYS A 56 -14.50 28.59 -3.55
C LYS A 56 -14.22 27.32 -2.75
N LEU A 57 -13.14 26.61 -3.08
CA LEU A 57 -12.72 25.41 -2.37
C LEU A 57 -12.37 25.73 -0.92
N ASN A 58 -12.79 24.89 0.00
CA ASN A 58 -12.35 24.96 1.38
C ASN A 58 -10.88 24.51 1.49
N LYS A 59 -10.22 24.79 2.62
CA LYS A 59 -8.78 24.49 2.84
C LYS A 59 -8.46 23.00 2.63
N ILE A 60 -9.34 22.11 3.00
CA ILE A 60 -9.15 20.65 2.84
C ILE A 60 -9.15 20.26 1.36
N GLU A 61 -10.13 20.78 0.60
CA GLU A 61 -10.22 20.51 -0.84
C GLU A 61 -9.06 21.14 -1.63
N GLN A 62 -8.56 22.30 -1.20
CA GLN A 62 -7.34 22.89 -1.77
C GLN A 62 -6.12 21.99 -1.53
N ASN A 63 -5.96 21.46 -0.33
CA ASN A 63 -4.86 20.54 -0.01
C ASN A 63 -4.94 19.21 -0.79
N LYS A 64 -6.14 18.69 -1.03
CA LYS A 64 -6.36 17.51 -1.88
C LYS A 64 -6.08 17.79 -3.36
N ALA A 65 -6.41 18.99 -3.83
CA ALA A 65 -6.14 19.39 -5.20
C ALA A 65 -4.64 19.61 -5.45
N ALA A 66 -3.89 20.09 -4.44
CA ALA A 66 -2.46 20.34 -4.53
C ALA A 66 -1.64 19.04 -4.63
N LYS A 67 -2.01 17.99 -3.87
CA LYS A 67 -1.30 16.70 -3.88
C LYS A 67 -2.24 15.61 -3.41
N ASP A 68 -2.34 14.52 -4.20
CA ASP A 68 -3.11 13.33 -3.81
C ASP A 68 -2.47 12.68 -2.57
N GLY A 69 -3.31 12.31 -1.60
CA GLY A 69 -2.85 11.65 -0.38
C GLY A 69 -2.16 10.30 -0.63
N LEU A 70 -2.52 9.59 -1.69
CA LEU A 70 -1.89 8.31 -2.03
C LEU A 70 -0.47 8.46 -2.58
N LEU A 71 -0.10 9.64 -3.12
CA LEU A 71 1.27 9.89 -3.59
C LEU A 71 2.29 9.86 -2.46
N VAL A 72 1.86 10.14 -1.22
CA VAL A 72 2.72 10.03 -0.03
C VAL A 72 3.30 8.63 0.16
N GLY A 73 2.66 7.60 -0.38
CA GLY A 73 3.15 6.23 -0.29
C GLY A 73 4.57 6.02 -0.81
N SER A 74 4.93 6.71 -1.88
CA SER A 74 6.30 6.67 -2.45
C SER A 74 7.31 7.48 -1.63
N GLU A 75 6.85 8.29 -0.69
CA GLU A 75 7.69 9.18 0.12
C GLU A 75 7.85 8.67 1.56
N ILE A 76 7.14 7.60 1.95
CA ILE A 76 7.13 7.08 3.32
C ILE A 76 8.54 6.70 3.79
N GLU A 77 9.34 6.04 2.96
CA GLU A 77 10.72 5.70 3.29
C GLU A 77 11.56 6.96 3.55
N LYS A 78 11.44 7.96 2.68
CA LYS A 78 12.10 9.26 2.86
C LYS A 78 11.66 9.94 4.16
N PHE A 79 10.38 9.91 4.50
CA PHE A 79 9.87 10.49 5.74
C PHE A 79 10.38 9.74 6.97
N ALA A 80 10.52 8.42 6.87
CA ALA A 80 11.09 7.60 7.94
C ALA A 80 12.56 7.97 8.23
N ASP A 81 13.35 8.23 7.19
CA ASP A 81 14.74 8.63 7.30
C ASP A 81 14.93 10.05 7.81
N LEU A 82 14.09 10.98 7.35
CA LEU A 82 14.15 12.40 7.75
C LEU A 82 13.71 12.61 9.21
N GLY A 83 12.80 11.80 9.70
CA GLY A 83 12.14 12.02 10.98
C GLY A 83 10.94 12.98 10.87
N TRP A 84 9.98 12.80 11.79
CA TRP A 84 8.69 13.50 11.76
C TRP A 84 8.79 15.03 11.84
N GLU A 85 9.85 15.58 12.43
CA GLU A 85 10.06 17.01 12.61
C GLU A 85 10.37 17.73 11.30
N GLN A 86 10.89 16.99 10.31
CA GLN A 86 11.30 17.54 9.00
C GLN A 86 10.27 17.29 7.90
N VAL A 87 9.18 16.59 8.20
CA VAL A 87 8.10 16.34 7.26
C VAL A 87 7.19 17.55 7.17
N ASP A 88 6.75 17.91 5.95
CA ASP A 88 5.77 18.98 5.73
C ASP A 88 4.54 18.80 6.61
N GLU A 89 4.08 19.87 7.25
CA GLU A 89 2.97 19.83 8.20
C GLU A 89 1.67 19.31 7.56
N THR A 90 1.44 19.62 6.30
CA THR A 90 0.25 19.14 5.57
C THR A 90 0.34 17.66 5.29
N ASP A 91 1.52 17.16 4.94
CA ASP A 91 1.76 15.72 4.76
C ASP A 91 1.60 14.98 6.08
N LEU A 92 2.19 15.52 7.15
CA LEU A 92 2.14 14.95 8.49
C LEU A 92 0.70 14.89 9.05
N GLN A 93 -0.05 15.99 8.96
CA GLN A 93 -1.37 16.09 9.58
C GLN A 93 -2.51 15.55 8.71
N LEU A 94 -2.40 15.60 7.38
CA LEU A 94 -3.50 15.27 6.48
C LEU A 94 -3.21 14.05 5.60
N ARG A 95 -2.05 14.01 4.90
CA ARG A 95 -1.84 13.01 3.86
C ARG A 95 -1.41 11.66 4.39
N LEU A 96 -0.62 11.60 5.47
CA LEU A 96 -0.27 10.34 6.13
C LEU A 96 -1.49 9.56 6.65
N LYS A 97 -2.62 10.23 6.89
CA LYS A 97 -3.89 9.58 7.26
C LYS A 97 -4.40 8.64 6.18
N TRP A 98 -4.09 8.88 4.91
CA TRP A 98 -4.46 7.98 3.80
C TRP A 98 -3.80 6.60 3.94
N TYR A 99 -2.64 6.57 4.62
CA TYR A 99 -1.92 5.35 4.98
C TYR A 99 -2.21 4.88 6.41
N GLY A 100 -3.28 5.39 7.02
CA GLY A 100 -3.69 4.99 8.36
C GLY A 100 -2.82 5.56 9.48
N MET A 101 -1.88 6.47 9.18
CA MET A 101 -0.99 7.07 10.15
C MET A 101 -1.54 8.43 10.63
N PHE A 102 -1.86 8.53 11.92
CA PHE A 102 -2.49 9.71 12.50
C PHE A 102 -1.54 10.37 13.49
N TRP A 103 -1.08 11.56 13.13
CA TRP A 103 -0.32 12.42 14.03
C TRP A 103 -1.21 13.06 15.10
N ARG A 104 -0.65 13.23 16.30
CA ARG A 104 -1.35 13.85 17.44
C ARG A 104 -0.45 14.89 18.12
N PRO A 105 -0.91 16.14 18.29
CA PRO A 105 -0.14 17.17 18.99
C PRO A 105 0.25 16.81 20.42
N LYS A 106 -0.59 16.02 21.11
CA LYS A 106 -0.38 15.61 22.50
C LYS A 106 0.72 14.57 22.68
N THR A 107 1.13 13.88 21.63
CA THR A 107 2.15 12.85 21.64
C THR A 107 3.13 13.05 20.50
N PRO A 108 3.99 14.10 20.56
CA PRO A 108 4.94 14.40 19.49
C PRO A 108 5.82 13.18 19.19
N GLY A 109 6.06 12.91 17.91
CA GLY A 109 6.86 11.77 17.46
C GLY A 109 6.20 10.40 17.57
N LYS A 110 5.09 10.29 18.31
CA LYS A 110 4.31 9.06 18.44
C LYS A 110 3.01 9.17 17.67
N PHE A 111 2.77 8.20 16.79
CA PHE A 111 1.61 8.16 15.92
C PHE A 111 0.63 7.07 16.37
N MET A 112 -0.61 7.21 15.91
CA MET A 112 -1.59 6.14 15.94
C MET A 112 -1.68 5.55 14.53
N LEU A 113 -1.42 4.25 14.40
CA LEU A 113 -1.62 3.52 13.17
C LEU A 113 -2.97 2.78 13.22
N ARG A 114 -3.77 2.96 12.18
CA ARG A 114 -5.02 2.23 12.01
C ARG A 114 -4.86 1.17 10.93
N LEU A 115 -5.18 -0.07 11.28
CA LEU A 115 -5.17 -1.22 10.40
C LEU A 115 -6.60 -1.52 9.95
N ARG A 116 -6.79 -1.65 8.64
CA ARG A 116 -8.08 -2.04 8.07
C ARG A 116 -8.27 -3.56 8.15
N VAL A 117 -9.36 -3.98 8.78
CA VAL A 117 -9.77 -5.37 8.89
C VAL A 117 -11.14 -5.53 8.21
N PRO A 118 -11.18 -6.01 6.95
CA PRO A 118 -12.44 -6.17 6.24
C PRO A 118 -13.40 -7.09 6.99
N ASN A 119 -14.62 -6.63 7.23
CA ASN A 119 -15.68 -7.35 7.97
C ASN A 119 -15.27 -7.84 9.38
N GLY A 120 -14.17 -7.32 9.95
CA GLY A 120 -13.66 -7.77 11.23
C GLY A 120 -13.08 -9.20 11.24
N VAL A 121 -12.78 -9.74 10.05
CA VAL A 121 -12.30 -11.13 9.90
C VAL A 121 -10.81 -11.13 9.59
N LEU A 122 -10.05 -11.88 10.38
CA LEU A 122 -8.63 -12.16 10.18
C LEU A 122 -8.40 -13.66 10.15
N THR A 123 -7.51 -14.11 9.30
CA THR A 123 -7.00 -15.49 9.37
C THR A 123 -6.04 -15.64 10.54
N ALA A 124 -5.77 -16.88 10.97
CA ALA A 124 -4.81 -17.15 12.03
C ALA A 124 -3.40 -16.62 11.70
N ASP A 125 -2.98 -16.72 10.44
CA ASP A 125 -1.67 -16.23 10.00
C ASP A 125 -1.60 -14.70 9.99
N GLN A 126 -2.65 -14.05 9.51
CA GLN A 126 -2.78 -12.60 9.61
C GLN A 126 -2.74 -12.11 11.06
N LEU A 127 -3.45 -12.79 11.96
CA LEU A 127 -3.46 -12.44 13.37
C LEU A 127 -2.08 -12.62 14.02
N ARG A 128 -1.31 -13.66 13.64
CA ARG A 128 0.08 -13.84 14.11
C ARG A 128 0.98 -12.69 13.65
N VAL A 129 0.88 -12.28 12.38
CA VAL A 129 1.64 -11.14 11.85
C VAL A 129 1.26 -9.86 12.58
N VAL A 130 -0.03 -9.59 12.74
CA VAL A 130 -0.52 -8.41 13.50
C VAL A 130 -0.04 -8.47 14.95
N GLY A 131 -0.14 -9.61 15.62
CA GLY A 131 0.34 -9.79 16.99
C GLY A 131 1.82 -9.44 17.14
N SER A 132 2.66 -9.93 16.24
CA SER A 132 4.09 -9.63 16.24
C SER A 132 4.43 -8.15 15.92
N ILE A 133 3.58 -7.47 15.15
CA ILE A 133 3.70 -6.02 14.92
C ILE A 133 3.28 -5.26 16.17
N VAL A 134 2.18 -5.65 16.80
CA VAL A 134 1.68 -5.04 18.05
C VAL A 134 2.71 -5.16 19.17
N GLU A 135 3.26 -6.36 19.35
CA GLU A 135 4.28 -6.63 20.39
C GLU A 135 5.52 -5.75 20.21
N ARG A 136 5.97 -5.59 18.98
CA ARG A 136 7.22 -4.86 18.69
C ARG A 136 7.06 -3.35 18.60
N TYR A 137 5.97 -2.87 17.99
CA TYR A 137 5.79 -1.46 17.62
C TYR A 137 4.62 -0.77 18.35
N GLY A 138 3.75 -1.53 18.99
CA GLY A 138 2.63 -0.98 19.76
C GLY A 138 3.08 -0.48 21.14
N GLU A 139 2.47 0.60 21.60
CA GLU A 139 2.71 1.09 22.96
C GLU A 139 2.29 0.04 23.99
N ASN A 140 3.23 -0.38 24.84
CA ASN A 140 3.07 -1.46 25.80
C ASN A 140 2.67 -2.83 25.19
N GLY A 141 3.00 -3.09 23.92
CA GLY A 141 2.63 -4.33 23.25
C GLY A 141 1.12 -4.54 23.13
N SER A 142 0.36 -3.46 23.01
CA SER A 142 -1.11 -3.49 22.99
C SER A 142 -1.69 -2.78 21.77
N CYS A 143 -2.92 -3.15 21.39
CA CYS A 143 -3.70 -2.46 20.39
C CYS A 143 -5.17 -2.37 20.81
N ASP A 144 -5.88 -1.38 20.23
CA ASP A 144 -7.31 -1.21 20.44
C ASP A 144 -8.10 -1.86 19.31
N ILE A 145 -9.19 -2.55 19.62
CA ILE A 145 -10.20 -2.95 18.64
C ILE A 145 -11.27 -1.88 18.62
N THR A 146 -11.55 -1.35 17.41
CA THR A 146 -12.54 -0.27 17.27
C THR A 146 -13.95 -0.81 17.09
N THR A 147 -14.96 0.02 17.32
CA THR A 147 -16.38 -0.29 17.05
C THR A 147 -16.66 -0.59 15.57
N ARG A 148 -15.74 -0.21 14.67
CA ARG A 148 -15.80 -0.51 13.24
C ARG A 148 -14.99 -1.76 12.88
N GLN A 149 -14.60 -2.56 13.88
CA GLN A 149 -13.85 -3.81 13.70
C GLN A 149 -12.44 -3.65 13.10
N ASN A 150 -11.90 -2.44 13.12
CA ASN A 150 -10.52 -2.16 12.76
C ASN A 150 -9.61 -2.21 14.00
N LEU A 151 -8.30 -2.37 13.77
CA LEU A 151 -7.31 -2.32 14.84
C LEU A 151 -6.61 -0.96 14.85
N GLN A 152 -6.24 -0.49 16.05
CA GLN A 152 -5.47 0.74 16.25
C GLN A 152 -4.27 0.45 17.15
N LEU A 153 -3.09 0.76 16.63
CA LEU A 153 -1.83 0.73 17.38
C LEU A 153 -1.49 2.16 17.79
N ARG A 154 -1.10 2.35 19.05
CA ARG A 154 -0.61 3.62 19.54
C ARG A 154 0.90 3.57 19.73
N GLY A 155 1.55 4.73 19.73
CA GLY A 155 2.98 4.84 19.98
C GLY A 155 3.89 4.47 18.82
N VAL A 156 3.35 4.22 17.63
CA VAL A 156 4.13 3.88 16.45
C VAL A 156 5.01 5.06 16.04
N LEU A 157 6.28 4.78 15.75
CA LEU A 157 7.23 5.78 15.24
C LEU A 157 7.16 5.85 13.72
N LEU A 158 7.44 7.04 13.16
CA LEU A 158 7.43 7.22 11.70
C LEU A 158 8.52 6.37 11.02
N GLY A 159 9.66 6.21 11.67
CA GLY A 159 10.76 5.36 11.20
C GLY A 159 10.42 3.88 11.06
N ASP A 160 9.45 3.39 11.84
CA ASP A 160 9.03 1.98 11.79
C ASP A 160 7.96 1.71 10.72
N LEU A 161 7.36 2.77 10.16
CA LEU A 161 6.22 2.64 9.24
C LEU A 161 6.53 1.84 7.98
N PRO A 162 7.68 2.00 7.29
CA PRO A 162 8.00 1.21 6.10
C PRO A 162 7.98 -0.30 6.37
N GLU A 163 8.62 -0.74 7.45
CA GLU A 163 8.69 -2.15 7.82
C GLU A 163 7.31 -2.70 8.20
N ILE A 164 6.53 -1.94 8.96
CA ILE A 164 5.15 -2.31 9.32
C ILE A 164 4.29 -2.49 8.08
N LEU A 165 4.31 -1.52 7.16
CA LEU A 165 3.52 -1.58 5.92
C LEU A 165 3.93 -2.75 5.03
N LYS A 166 5.23 -3.04 4.93
CA LYS A 166 5.76 -4.17 4.18
C LYS A 166 5.21 -5.49 4.74
N ARG A 167 5.33 -5.72 6.06
CA ARG A 167 4.85 -6.94 6.72
C ARG A 167 3.33 -7.11 6.60
N LEU A 168 2.57 -6.03 6.73
CA LEU A 168 1.12 -6.06 6.52
C LEU A 168 0.76 -6.42 5.08
N LYS A 169 1.45 -5.82 4.11
CA LYS A 169 1.25 -6.12 2.68
C LYS A 169 1.53 -7.58 2.36
N GLU A 170 2.62 -8.16 2.88
CA GLU A 170 2.97 -9.57 2.72
C GLU A 170 1.91 -10.50 3.32
N ALA A 171 1.24 -10.09 4.39
CA ALA A 171 0.12 -10.81 4.98
C ALA A 171 -1.24 -10.55 4.29
N GLY A 172 -1.26 -9.76 3.20
CA GLY A 172 -2.49 -9.39 2.50
C GLY A 172 -3.37 -8.40 3.27
N LEU A 173 -2.79 -7.64 4.19
CA LEU A 173 -3.47 -6.60 4.98
C LEU A 173 -3.11 -5.19 4.49
N SER A 174 -3.94 -4.22 4.84
CA SER A 174 -3.77 -2.82 4.42
C SER A 174 -4.15 -1.86 5.53
N THR A 175 -3.50 -0.69 5.51
CA THR A 175 -3.84 0.47 6.35
C THR A 175 -4.50 1.58 5.55
N ILE A 176 -4.56 1.44 4.22
CA ILE A 176 -5.01 2.50 3.31
C ILE A 176 -6.49 2.79 3.54
N GLN A 177 -6.81 4.05 3.77
CA GLN A 177 -8.18 4.55 3.99
C GLN A 177 -8.94 3.80 5.09
N SER A 178 -8.25 3.45 6.16
CA SER A 178 -8.81 2.71 7.32
C SER A 178 -9.58 3.63 8.29
#